data_3130b1ec55c2c6ea706f61a95adcaabf
#
_entry.id   3130b1ec55c2c6ea706f61a95adcaabf
#
_cell.length_a   1.000
_cell.length_b   1.000
_cell.length_c   1.000
_cell.angle_alpha   90.00
_cell.angle_beta   90.00
_cell.angle_gamma   90.00
#
_symmetry.space_group_name_H-M   'P 1'
#
loop_
_entity.id
_entity.type
_entity.pdbx_description
1 polymer ?
#
loop_
_entity_poly.entity_id
_entity_poly.type
_entity_poly.pdbx_seq_one_letter_code
_entity_poly.pdbx_strand_id
1 'polypeptide(L)'
;DRKPCYLCAKMRRGALYRIATELGCNKIALGHHYDDVIETTLMNLLNAGSFQTMLPKLHSDNYQDVDLIRPLYFIREKDIISWAKDNNLHFIRCACRFTEIYKNQEEEEDNISQRYKTKLLIQELKKTYSPVVEKNLFRAGENVNLDMVLGYKENGKVHSFLDDYEEKGKENKEKIQSCNLQEQALEKALKEHKALIIDESYFYLKEEK
;
A
#
# COMPACT_ATOMS: atom_id res chain seq x y z
N ASP A 1 17.39 14.42 18.09
CA ASP A 1 17.38 13.25 19.00
C ASP A 1 16.85 12.04 18.28
N ARG A 2 17.76 11.08 17.99
CA ARG A 2 17.35 9.85 17.28
C ARG A 2 16.71 8.91 18.30
N LYS A 3 15.45 8.59 18.11
CA LYS A 3 14.70 7.66 18.96
C LYS A 3 15.49 6.33 19.08
N PRO A 4 15.73 5.79 20.30
CA PRO A 4 16.59 4.62 20.53
C PRO A 4 16.11 3.38 19.76
N CYS A 5 14.82 3.22 19.54
CA CYS A 5 14.23 2.14 18.74
C CYS A 5 14.70 2.14 17.27
N TYR A 6 14.90 3.32 16.66
CA TYR A 6 15.43 3.42 15.30
C TYR A 6 16.85 2.88 15.20
N LEU A 7 17.72 3.28 16.13
CA LEU A 7 19.11 2.81 16.15
C LEU A 7 19.19 1.30 16.39
N CYS A 8 18.43 0.79 17.35
CA CYS A 8 18.33 -0.65 17.64
C CYS A 8 17.88 -1.44 16.40
N ALA A 9 16.83 -0.97 15.70
CA ALA A 9 16.34 -1.62 14.49
C ALA A 9 17.39 -1.61 13.37
N LYS A 10 18.13 -0.51 13.20
CA LYS A 10 19.22 -0.39 12.22
C LYS A 10 20.37 -1.36 12.51
N MET A 11 20.84 -1.40 13.76
CA MET A 11 21.93 -2.29 14.18
C MET A 11 21.53 -3.77 14.05
N ARG A 12 20.33 -4.12 14.50
CA ARG A 12 19.80 -5.49 14.41
C ARG A 12 19.68 -5.94 12.96
N ARG A 13 19.21 -5.07 12.07
CA ARG A 13 19.12 -5.37 10.63
C ARG A 13 20.51 -5.60 10.04
N GLY A 14 21.49 -4.73 10.31
CA GLY A 14 22.88 -4.90 9.86
C GLY A 14 23.50 -6.22 10.32
N ALA A 15 23.28 -6.61 11.59
CA ALA A 15 23.75 -7.89 12.13
C ALA A 15 23.12 -9.09 11.41
N LEU A 16 21.80 -9.04 11.13
CA LEU A 16 21.10 -10.11 10.40
C LEU A 16 21.65 -10.30 9.00
N TYR A 17 21.88 -9.22 8.25
CA TYR A 17 22.47 -9.32 6.91
C TYR A 17 23.88 -9.89 6.94
N ARG A 18 24.72 -9.40 7.86
CA ARG A 18 26.08 -9.91 8.01
C ARG A 18 26.08 -11.42 8.29
N ILE A 19 25.31 -11.87 9.27
CA ILE A 19 25.22 -13.29 9.63
C ILE A 19 24.68 -14.12 8.45
N ALA A 20 23.67 -13.63 7.75
CA ALA A 20 23.11 -14.32 6.57
C ALA A 20 24.20 -14.50 5.49
N THR A 21 24.99 -13.49 5.23
CA THR A 21 26.11 -13.55 4.27
C THR A 21 27.19 -14.53 4.73
N GLU A 22 27.60 -14.47 6.00
CA GLU A 22 28.60 -15.38 6.60
C GLU A 22 28.15 -16.86 6.51
N LEU A 23 26.85 -17.11 6.64
CA LEU A 23 26.26 -18.45 6.53
C LEU A 23 25.93 -18.88 5.08
N GLY A 24 26.22 -18.04 4.09
CA GLY A 24 25.91 -18.33 2.68
C GLY A 24 24.42 -18.33 2.36
N CYS A 25 23.60 -17.65 3.17
CA CYS A 25 22.16 -17.52 2.92
C CYS A 25 21.91 -16.50 1.82
N ASN A 26 21.01 -16.83 0.89
CA ASN A 26 20.56 -15.92 -0.17
C ASN A 26 19.22 -15.23 0.12
N LYS A 27 18.61 -15.52 1.28
CA LYS A 27 17.32 -14.92 1.70
C LYS A 27 17.29 -14.70 3.21
N ILE A 28 16.68 -13.57 3.60
CA ILE A 28 16.27 -13.29 4.98
C ILE A 28 14.76 -13.26 5.02
N ALA A 29 14.15 -14.19 5.78
CA ALA A 29 12.72 -14.21 6.02
C ALA A 29 12.37 -13.38 7.25
N LEU A 30 11.52 -12.36 7.08
CA LEU A 30 11.02 -11.53 8.18
C LEU A 30 9.58 -11.92 8.51
N GLY A 31 9.25 -11.89 9.80
CA GLY A 31 7.92 -12.21 10.33
C GLY A 31 6.87 -11.10 10.17
N HIS A 32 7.07 -10.14 9.26
CA HIS A 32 6.06 -9.14 8.97
C HIS A 32 4.82 -9.80 8.35
N HIS A 33 3.65 -9.34 8.79
CA HIS A 33 2.36 -9.90 8.44
C HIS A 33 1.40 -8.84 7.86
N TYR A 34 0.19 -9.23 7.49
CA TYR A 34 -0.81 -8.36 6.87
C TYR A 34 -1.06 -7.06 7.65
N ASP A 35 -1.18 -7.13 8.97
CA ASP A 35 -1.45 -5.96 9.80
C ASP A 35 -0.28 -4.98 9.79
N ASP A 36 0.98 -5.46 9.73
CA ASP A 36 2.16 -4.61 9.55
C ASP A 36 2.14 -3.82 8.23
N VAL A 37 1.62 -4.44 7.16
CA VAL A 37 1.52 -3.80 5.83
C VAL A 37 0.56 -2.63 5.89
N ILE A 38 -0.66 -2.82 6.40
CA ILE A 38 -1.67 -1.76 6.46
C ILE A 38 -1.28 -0.66 7.44
N GLU A 39 -0.69 -0.99 8.59
CA GLU A 39 -0.13 -0.03 9.54
C GLU A 39 0.97 0.82 8.88
N THR A 40 1.89 0.19 8.16
CA THR A 40 2.99 0.90 7.49
C THR A 40 2.46 1.83 6.39
N THR A 41 1.49 1.37 5.60
CA THR A 41 0.86 2.18 4.55
C THR A 41 0.21 3.43 5.15
N LEU A 42 -0.60 3.27 6.19
CA LEU A 42 -1.28 4.38 6.84
C LEU A 42 -0.30 5.31 7.56
N MET A 43 0.75 4.78 8.21
CA MET A 43 1.81 5.59 8.83
C MET A 43 2.54 6.46 7.82
N ASN A 44 2.85 5.92 6.62
CA ASN A 44 3.52 6.70 5.57
C ASN A 44 2.61 7.83 5.06
N LEU A 45 1.33 7.57 4.88
CA LEU A 45 0.36 8.61 4.49
C LEU A 45 0.27 9.72 5.55
N LEU A 46 0.10 9.37 6.82
CA LEU A 46 -0.15 10.34 7.88
C LEU A 46 1.10 11.08 8.37
N ASN A 47 2.26 10.41 8.43
CA ASN A 47 3.45 11.00 9.03
C ASN A 47 4.50 11.44 8.01
N ALA A 48 4.52 10.85 6.80
CA ALA A 48 5.49 11.17 5.77
C ALA A 48 4.87 11.86 4.54
N GLY A 49 3.53 11.97 4.46
CA GLY A 49 2.84 12.52 3.29
C GLY A 49 3.17 11.74 2.01
N SER A 50 3.43 10.43 2.12
CA SER A 50 3.87 9.62 1.00
C SER A 50 3.10 8.30 0.97
N PHE A 51 2.57 7.95 -0.21
CA PHE A 51 1.97 6.64 -0.41
C PHE A 51 3.06 5.60 -0.66
N GLN A 52 3.38 4.85 0.37
CA GLN A 52 4.35 3.75 0.31
C GLN A 52 3.85 2.59 1.17
N THR A 53 3.89 1.39 0.61
CA THR A 53 3.56 0.16 1.32
C THR A 53 4.80 -0.67 1.62
N MET A 54 4.62 -1.79 2.30
CA MET A 54 5.67 -2.77 2.54
C MET A 54 5.63 -3.82 1.42
N LEU A 55 6.74 -4.05 0.73
CA LEU A 55 6.79 -5.06 -0.34
C LEU A 55 6.97 -6.47 0.23
N PRO A 56 6.33 -7.50 -0.35
CA PRO A 56 6.48 -8.90 0.09
C PRO A 56 7.88 -9.46 -0.15
N LYS A 57 8.59 -8.94 -1.15
CA LYS A 57 9.95 -9.29 -1.50
C LYS A 57 10.70 -8.05 -1.99
N LEU A 58 11.97 -7.94 -1.64
CA LEU A 58 12.86 -6.89 -2.16
C LEU A 58 14.32 -7.35 -2.16
N HIS A 59 15.09 -6.86 -3.11
CA HIS A 59 16.54 -7.00 -3.11
C HIS A 59 17.17 -6.09 -2.07
N SER A 60 18.31 -6.50 -1.54
CA SER A 60 19.06 -5.65 -0.62
C SER A 60 19.94 -4.67 -1.38
N ASP A 61 19.84 -3.38 -1.06
CA ASP A 61 20.70 -2.34 -1.67
C ASP A 61 22.18 -2.47 -1.28
N ASN A 62 22.46 -3.08 -0.13
CA ASN A 62 23.81 -3.14 0.46
C ASN A 62 24.45 -4.53 0.40
N TYR A 63 23.69 -5.59 0.08
CA TYR A 63 24.13 -6.98 0.06
C TYR A 63 23.58 -7.64 -1.20
N GLN A 64 24.40 -7.68 -2.25
CA GLN A 64 23.97 -8.01 -3.62
C GLN A 64 23.31 -9.38 -3.77
N ASP A 65 23.65 -10.36 -2.93
CA ASP A 65 23.19 -11.74 -3.07
C ASP A 65 22.12 -12.14 -2.04
N VAL A 66 21.56 -11.17 -1.30
CA VAL A 66 20.59 -11.45 -0.24
C VAL A 66 19.27 -10.75 -0.48
N ASP A 67 18.23 -11.54 -0.71
CA ASP A 67 16.84 -11.07 -0.79
C ASP A 67 16.20 -11.01 0.60
N LEU A 68 15.35 -10.01 0.81
CA LEU A 68 14.44 -9.97 1.95
C LEU A 68 13.06 -10.46 1.51
N ILE A 69 12.49 -11.41 2.23
CA ILE A 69 11.15 -11.96 1.98
C ILE A 69 10.27 -11.87 3.21
N ARG A 70 8.95 -11.84 3.01
CA ARG A 70 7.94 -11.79 4.08
C ARG A 70 6.92 -12.89 3.88
N PRO A 71 7.19 -14.12 4.35
CA PRO A 71 6.31 -15.27 4.10
C PRO A 71 4.90 -15.11 4.69
N LEU A 72 4.76 -14.33 5.77
CA LEU A 72 3.48 -14.10 6.45
C LEU A 72 2.70 -12.89 5.91
N TYR A 73 3.08 -12.33 4.76
CA TYR A 73 2.56 -11.08 4.20
C TYR A 73 1.03 -11.02 4.12
N PHE A 74 0.37 -12.13 3.80
CA PHE A 74 -1.09 -12.22 3.66
C PHE A 74 -1.78 -12.79 4.91
N ILE A 75 -1.05 -13.10 5.98
CA ILE A 75 -1.59 -13.73 7.19
C ILE A 75 -1.89 -12.63 8.23
N ARG A 76 -3.04 -12.73 8.88
CA ARG A 76 -3.44 -11.79 9.93
C ARG A 76 -2.71 -12.08 11.24
N GLU A 77 -2.35 -11.04 11.99
CA GLU A 77 -1.71 -11.15 13.31
C GLU A 77 -2.51 -12.08 14.26
N LYS A 78 -3.84 -11.94 14.26
CA LYS A 78 -4.73 -12.76 15.09
C LYS A 78 -4.63 -14.25 14.79
N ASP A 79 -4.46 -14.61 13.51
CA ASP A 79 -4.37 -16.00 13.07
C ASP A 79 -3.01 -16.60 13.45
N ILE A 80 -1.94 -15.79 13.38
CA ILE A 80 -0.60 -16.17 13.86
C ILE A 80 -0.61 -16.41 15.36
N ILE A 81 -1.28 -15.52 16.13
CA ILE A 81 -1.41 -15.67 17.59
C ILE A 81 -2.20 -16.94 17.95
N SER A 82 -3.31 -17.21 17.26
CA SER A 82 -4.08 -18.43 17.46
C SER A 82 -3.26 -19.67 17.19
N TRP A 83 -2.61 -19.70 16.03
CA TRP A 83 -1.74 -20.80 15.63
C TRP A 83 -0.59 -21.05 16.64
N ALA A 84 0.03 -19.97 17.13
CA ALA A 84 1.09 -20.08 18.13
C ALA A 84 0.59 -20.70 19.45
N LYS A 85 -0.62 -20.31 19.91
CA LYS A 85 -1.25 -20.87 21.10
C LYS A 85 -1.59 -22.36 20.91
N ASP A 86 -2.20 -22.71 19.78
CA ASP A 86 -2.62 -24.07 19.49
C ASP A 86 -1.43 -25.05 19.39
N ASN A 87 -0.25 -24.53 18.99
CA ASN A 87 0.99 -25.28 18.94
C ASN A 87 1.89 -25.12 20.16
N ASN A 88 1.41 -24.51 21.25
CA ASN A 88 2.17 -24.26 22.48
C ASN A 88 3.53 -23.58 22.24
N LEU A 89 3.61 -22.67 21.25
CA LEU A 89 4.85 -21.95 20.94
C LEU A 89 5.05 -20.76 21.90
N HIS A 90 6.25 -20.68 22.42
CA HIS A 90 6.66 -19.60 23.32
C HIS A 90 7.72 -18.73 22.63
N PHE A 91 7.41 -17.47 22.40
CA PHE A 91 8.34 -16.52 21.80
C PHE A 91 8.98 -15.63 22.88
N ILE A 92 10.26 -15.34 22.70
CA ILE A 92 10.98 -14.40 23.57
C ILE A 92 10.36 -13.02 23.40
N ARG A 93 9.89 -12.45 24.50
CA ARG A 93 9.45 -11.05 24.52
C ARG A 93 10.67 -10.13 24.37
N CYS A 94 10.46 -8.96 23.78
CA CYS A 94 11.51 -7.96 23.68
C CYS A 94 12.02 -7.61 25.08
N ALA A 95 13.28 -7.96 25.39
CA ALA A 95 13.92 -7.66 26.67
C ALA A 95 14.39 -6.19 26.76
N CYS A 96 13.89 -5.31 25.91
CA CYS A 96 14.24 -3.90 25.92
C CYS A 96 13.57 -3.20 27.10
N ARG A 97 14.35 -2.61 28.01
CA ARG A 97 13.85 -1.80 29.12
C ARG A 97 12.89 -0.69 28.68
N PHE A 98 13.09 -0.13 27.50
CA PHE A 98 12.17 0.86 26.91
C PHE A 98 10.78 0.28 26.64
N THR A 99 10.67 -1.00 26.26
CA THR A 99 9.35 -1.64 26.07
C THR A 99 8.60 -1.85 27.39
N GLU A 100 9.33 -2.07 28.48
CA GLU A 100 8.74 -2.19 29.83
C GLU A 100 8.31 -0.83 30.38
N ILE A 101 9.14 0.22 30.15
CA ILE A 101 8.82 1.60 30.52
C ILE A 101 7.54 2.07 29.81
N TYR A 102 7.41 1.79 28.50
CA TYR A 102 6.23 2.14 27.71
C TYR A 102 4.94 1.37 28.13
N LYS A 103 5.05 0.21 28.75
CA LYS A 103 3.89 -0.54 29.28
C LYS A 103 3.40 -0.01 30.61
N ASN A 104 4.30 0.54 31.41
CA ASN A 104 4.00 1.03 32.77
C ASN A 104 3.60 2.51 32.79
N GLN A 105 3.74 3.23 31.66
CA GLN A 105 3.35 4.63 31.49
C GLN A 105 2.11 4.74 30.60
N GLU A 106 1.01 4.13 31.04
CA GLU A 106 -0.30 4.26 30.36
C GLU A 106 -0.90 5.68 30.46
N GLU A 107 -0.23 6.63 31.12
CA GLU A 107 -0.77 7.96 31.43
C GLU A 107 -0.18 9.14 30.61
N GLU A 108 0.85 8.95 29.79
CA GLU A 108 1.37 10.02 28.95
C GLU A 108 1.22 9.68 27.45
N GLU A 109 0.25 10.32 26.78
CA GLU A 109 -0.04 10.18 25.34
C GLU A 109 1.18 10.39 24.44
N ASP A 110 2.18 11.16 24.88
CA ASP A 110 3.39 11.47 24.13
C ASP A 110 4.37 10.31 24.00
N ASN A 111 4.26 9.28 24.84
CA ASN A 111 5.16 8.12 24.85
C ASN A 111 4.67 6.92 24.04
N ILE A 112 3.44 6.96 23.54
CA ILE A 112 2.86 5.88 22.74
C ILE A 112 3.54 5.82 21.36
N SER A 113 3.99 4.60 20.95
CA SER A 113 4.63 4.44 19.64
C SER A 113 3.67 4.80 18.50
N GLN A 114 4.18 5.45 17.43
CA GLN A 114 3.37 5.81 16.26
C GLN A 114 2.66 4.61 15.64
N ARG A 115 3.30 3.45 15.64
CA ARG A 115 2.68 2.20 15.18
C ARG A 115 1.46 1.81 16.00
N TYR A 116 1.55 1.93 17.32
CA TYR A 116 0.42 1.60 18.20
C TYR A 116 -0.74 2.61 18.02
N LYS A 117 -0.44 3.91 17.92
CA LYS A 117 -1.45 4.94 17.57
C LYS A 117 -2.15 4.61 16.25
N THR A 118 -1.39 4.20 15.24
CA THR A 118 -1.94 3.81 13.93
C THR A 118 -2.82 2.56 14.03
N LYS A 119 -2.41 1.57 14.81
CA LYS A 119 -3.22 0.36 15.07
C LYS A 119 -4.57 0.70 15.70
N LEU A 120 -4.59 1.57 16.72
CA LEU A 120 -5.83 2.05 17.33
C LEU A 120 -6.70 2.80 16.35
N LEU A 121 -6.12 3.69 15.53
CA LEU A 121 -6.83 4.43 14.50
C LEU A 121 -7.49 3.51 13.46
N ILE A 122 -6.80 2.47 13.00
CA ILE A 122 -7.37 1.48 12.08
C ILE A 122 -8.55 0.76 12.72
N GLN A 123 -8.43 0.39 13.99
CA GLN A 123 -9.53 -0.25 14.74
C GLN A 123 -10.74 0.69 14.88
N GLU A 124 -10.51 1.96 15.13
CA GLU A 124 -11.57 2.97 15.22
C GLU A 124 -12.24 3.19 13.85
N LEU A 125 -11.47 3.37 12.78
CA LEU A 125 -11.99 3.49 11.43
C LEU A 125 -12.82 2.26 11.01
N LYS A 126 -12.42 1.07 11.44
CA LYS A 126 -13.18 -0.15 11.19
C LYS A 126 -14.53 -0.17 11.88
N LYS A 127 -14.64 0.40 13.08
CA LYS A 127 -15.89 0.47 13.85
C LYS A 127 -16.81 1.59 13.37
N THR A 128 -16.25 2.78 13.11
CA THR A 128 -17.01 4.00 12.92
C THR A 128 -17.25 4.34 11.46
N TYR A 129 -16.32 3.96 10.55
CA TYR A 129 -16.38 4.33 9.15
C TYR A 129 -16.78 3.16 8.24
N SER A 130 -16.00 2.06 8.23
CA SER A 130 -16.30 0.91 7.38
C SER A 130 -15.62 -0.37 7.85
N PRO A 131 -16.32 -1.51 7.91
CA PRO A 131 -15.74 -2.80 8.29
C PRO A 131 -14.68 -3.31 7.31
N VAL A 132 -14.63 -2.77 6.08
CA VAL A 132 -13.68 -3.17 5.03
C VAL A 132 -12.45 -2.27 4.93
N VAL A 133 -12.27 -1.29 5.83
CA VAL A 133 -11.14 -0.36 5.85
C VAL A 133 -9.80 -1.08 5.76
N GLU A 134 -9.58 -2.12 6.56
CA GLU A 134 -8.34 -2.89 6.55
C GLU A 134 -8.05 -3.49 5.18
N LYS A 135 -9.06 -4.07 4.52
CA LYS A 135 -8.95 -4.63 3.18
C LYS A 135 -8.65 -3.55 2.13
N ASN A 136 -9.29 -2.40 2.25
CA ASN A 136 -9.09 -1.30 1.31
C ASN A 136 -7.71 -0.66 1.45
N LEU A 137 -7.20 -0.49 2.67
CA LEU A 137 -5.83 -0.02 2.93
C LEU A 137 -4.78 -0.96 2.31
N PHE A 138 -5.01 -2.27 2.40
CA PHE A 138 -4.11 -3.25 1.78
C PHE A 138 -4.17 -3.17 0.25
N ARG A 139 -5.37 -3.20 -0.32
CA ARG A 139 -5.60 -3.16 -1.77
C ARG A 139 -5.16 -1.85 -2.42
N ALA A 140 -5.16 -0.75 -1.69
CA ALA A 140 -4.67 0.53 -2.21
C ALA A 140 -3.22 0.43 -2.70
N GLY A 141 -2.38 -0.42 -2.07
CA GLY A 141 -1.01 -0.68 -2.53
C GLY A 141 -0.91 -1.48 -3.83
N GLU A 142 -1.97 -2.19 -4.22
CA GLU A 142 -2.04 -2.99 -5.44
C GLU A 142 -2.78 -2.25 -6.57
N ASN A 143 -3.47 -1.15 -6.26
CA ASN A 143 -4.38 -0.46 -7.17
C ASN A 143 -4.14 1.06 -7.16
N VAL A 144 -2.91 1.46 -7.46
CA VAL A 144 -2.54 2.87 -7.58
C VAL A 144 -2.87 3.37 -9.00
N ASN A 145 -3.75 4.38 -9.09
CA ASN A 145 -4.05 5.02 -10.37
C ASN A 145 -3.09 6.20 -10.60
N LEU A 146 -2.09 6.00 -11.43
CA LEU A 146 -1.07 7.02 -11.72
C LEU A 146 -1.61 8.20 -12.52
N ASP A 147 -2.72 8.06 -13.25
CA ASP A 147 -3.35 9.16 -13.98
C ASP A 147 -4.06 10.16 -13.06
N MET A 148 -4.32 9.76 -11.82
CA MET A 148 -5.07 10.56 -10.83
C MET A 148 -4.20 11.00 -9.65
N VAL A 149 -2.88 11.08 -9.83
CA VAL A 149 -1.94 11.61 -8.84
C VAL A 149 -1.21 12.84 -9.38
N LEU A 150 -0.87 13.79 -8.49
CA LEU A 150 -0.12 14.99 -8.87
C LEU A 150 1.31 14.67 -9.31
N GLY A 151 1.86 13.56 -8.84
CA GLY A 151 3.18 13.11 -9.20
C GLY A 151 3.57 11.83 -8.46
N TYR A 152 4.59 11.17 -8.95
CA TYR A 152 5.13 9.94 -8.36
C TYR A 152 6.65 9.87 -8.55
N LYS A 153 7.28 8.96 -7.82
CA LYS A 153 8.72 8.70 -7.91
C LYS A 153 8.94 7.29 -8.45
N GLU A 154 9.75 7.18 -9.50
CA GLU A 154 10.16 5.92 -10.08
C GLU A 154 11.67 5.93 -10.38
N ASN A 155 12.41 4.92 -9.90
CA ASN A 155 13.85 4.79 -10.10
C ASN A 155 14.67 6.07 -9.77
N GLY A 156 14.25 6.78 -8.72
CA GLY A 156 14.87 8.03 -8.26
C GLY A 156 14.49 9.28 -9.05
N LYS A 157 13.69 9.15 -10.11
CA LYS A 157 13.12 10.28 -10.86
C LYS A 157 11.78 10.70 -10.27
N VAL A 158 11.51 11.98 -10.34
CA VAL A 158 10.21 12.57 -9.97
C VAL A 158 9.44 12.80 -11.27
N HIS A 159 8.23 12.27 -11.32
CA HIS A 159 7.28 12.48 -12.40
C HIS A 159 6.16 13.39 -11.92
N SER A 160 5.73 14.31 -12.78
CA SER A 160 4.62 15.23 -12.53
C SER A 160 3.48 14.94 -13.50
N PHE A 161 2.24 15.18 -13.10
CA PHE A 161 1.10 15.10 -14.01
C PHE A 161 1.20 16.09 -15.18
N LEU A 162 2.06 17.12 -15.05
CA LEU A 162 2.32 18.10 -16.11
C LEU A 162 3.24 17.56 -17.23
N ASP A 163 4.02 16.52 -16.97
CA ASP A 163 5.02 16.02 -17.94
C ASP A 163 4.33 15.58 -19.25
N ASP A 164 3.17 14.92 -19.15
CA ASP A 164 2.41 14.42 -20.30
C ASP A 164 1.11 15.19 -20.56
N TYR A 165 0.89 16.31 -19.88
CA TYR A 165 -0.40 17.03 -19.89
C TYR A 165 -0.85 17.45 -21.28
N GLU A 166 0.07 18.01 -22.07
CA GLU A 166 -0.22 18.48 -23.43
C GLU A 166 -0.47 17.32 -24.41
N GLU A 167 0.22 16.19 -24.23
CA GLU A 167 0.05 15.00 -25.06
C GLU A 167 -1.28 14.31 -24.78
N LYS A 168 -1.61 14.09 -23.51
CA LYS A 168 -2.92 13.58 -23.07
C LYS A 168 -4.07 14.46 -23.53
N GLY A 169 -3.87 15.79 -23.56
CA GLY A 169 -4.84 16.75 -24.08
C GLY A 169 -5.10 16.57 -25.59
N LYS A 170 -4.09 16.24 -26.39
CA LYS A 170 -4.23 15.95 -27.82
C LYS A 170 -4.95 14.62 -28.04
N GLU A 171 -4.54 13.56 -27.37
CA GLU A 171 -5.20 12.24 -27.44
C GLU A 171 -6.68 12.30 -27.06
N ASN A 172 -7.03 13.07 -26.03
CA ASN A 172 -8.42 13.25 -25.64
C ASN A 172 -9.24 14.00 -26.71
N LYS A 173 -8.66 15.01 -27.36
CA LYS A 173 -9.31 15.72 -28.48
C LYS A 173 -9.55 14.77 -29.67
N GLU A 174 -8.57 13.92 -30.00
CA GLU A 174 -8.71 12.92 -31.05
C GLU A 174 -9.79 11.88 -30.72
N LYS A 175 -9.84 11.39 -29.48
CA LYS A 175 -10.91 10.47 -29.00
C LYS A 175 -12.28 11.11 -29.09
N ILE A 176 -12.44 12.37 -28.64
CA ILE A 176 -13.71 13.10 -28.71
C ILE A 176 -14.11 13.31 -30.17
N GLN A 177 -13.18 13.64 -31.05
CA GLN A 177 -13.44 13.82 -32.47
C GLN A 177 -13.87 12.51 -33.14
N SER A 178 -13.23 11.38 -32.79
CA SER A 178 -13.63 10.05 -33.29
C SER A 178 -15.01 9.62 -32.78
N CYS A 179 -15.33 9.93 -31.54
CA CYS A 179 -16.65 9.66 -30.96
C CYS A 179 -17.73 10.47 -31.63
N ASN A 180 -17.53 11.78 -31.89
CA ASN A 180 -18.45 12.63 -32.59
C ASN A 180 -18.69 12.18 -34.06
N LEU A 181 -17.64 11.67 -34.74
CA LEU A 181 -17.76 11.10 -36.08
C LEU A 181 -18.62 9.83 -36.08
N GLN A 182 -18.46 8.98 -35.06
CA GLN A 182 -19.29 7.78 -34.89
C GLN A 182 -20.76 8.15 -34.61
N GLU A 183 -21.00 9.15 -33.79
CA GLU A 183 -22.34 9.64 -33.46
C GLU A 183 -23.03 10.23 -34.70
N GLN A 184 -22.31 11.02 -35.50
CA GLN A 184 -22.80 11.53 -36.78
C GLN A 184 -23.09 10.42 -37.80
N ALA A 185 -22.23 9.40 -37.87
CA ALA A 185 -22.43 8.23 -38.73
C ALA A 185 -23.68 7.43 -38.30
N LEU A 186 -23.87 7.29 -36.98
CA LEU A 186 -25.04 6.64 -36.38
C LEU A 186 -26.35 7.41 -36.73
N GLU A 187 -26.36 8.73 -36.55
CA GLU A 187 -27.52 9.58 -36.88
C GLU A 187 -27.85 9.49 -38.37
N LYS A 188 -26.81 9.50 -39.24
CA LYS A 188 -27.00 9.34 -40.67
C LYS A 188 -27.62 7.98 -41.03
N ALA A 189 -27.10 6.90 -40.42
CA ALA A 189 -27.60 5.55 -40.66
C ALA A 189 -29.05 5.37 -40.15
N LEU A 190 -29.42 6.00 -39.01
CA LEU A 190 -30.79 6.01 -38.50
C LEU A 190 -31.74 6.77 -39.44
N LYS A 191 -31.31 7.90 -40.00
CA LYS A 191 -32.10 8.67 -41.01
C LYS A 191 -32.29 7.90 -42.30
N GLU A 192 -31.35 7.06 -42.71
CA GLU A 192 -31.42 6.24 -43.90
C GLU A 192 -32.16 4.89 -43.69
N HIS A 193 -32.80 4.67 -42.54
CA HIS A 193 -33.51 3.42 -42.16
C HIS A 193 -32.67 2.15 -42.27
N LYS A 194 -31.38 2.26 -42.08
CA LYS A 194 -30.48 1.09 -42.01
C LYS A 194 -30.50 0.51 -40.60
N ALA A 195 -30.73 -0.81 -40.51
CA ALA A 195 -30.70 -1.50 -39.22
C ALA A 195 -29.32 -1.39 -38.55
N LEU A 196 -29.27 -0.86 -37.34
CA LEU A 196 -28.09 -0.78 -36.52
C LEU A 196 -28.23 -1.69 -35.31
N ILE A 197 -27.21 -2.50 -35.05
CA ILE A 197 -27.09 -3.22 -33.80
C ILE A 197 -26.48 -2.22 -32.80
N ILE A 198 -27.25 -1.75 -31.83
CA ILE A 198 -26.80 -0.85 -30.77
C ILE A 198 -26.41 -1.72 -29.58
N ASP A 199 -25.18 -1.60 -29.11
CA ASP A 199 -24.72 -2.21 -27.86
C ASP A 199 -25.42 -1.50 -26.69
N GLU A 200 -25.99 -2.28 -25.77
CA GLU A 200 -26.75 -1.77 -24.61
C GLU A 200 -26.00 -0.83 -23.69
N SER A 201 -24.66 -0.75 -23.80
CA SER A 201 -23.83 0.16 -23.02
C SER A 201 -24.04 1.66 -23.32
N TYR A 202 -24.70 2.01 -24.41
CA TYR A 202 -24.94 3.41 -24.82
C TYR A 202 -26.27 4.03 -24.30
N PHE A 203 -27.10 3.28 -23.61
CA PHE A 203 -28.45 3.77 -23.20
C PHE A 203 -28.49 4.57 -21.89
N TYR A 204 -27.38 4.69 -21.13
CA TYR A 204 -27.41 5.34 -19.82
C TYR A 204 -27.21 6.86 -19.80
N LEU A 205 -27.14 7.55 -20.94
CA LEU A 205 -26.85 8.99 -21.00
C LEU A 205 -27.97 9.89 -21.52
N LYS A 206 -29.22 9.42 -21.63
CA LYS A 206 -30.34 10.28 -22.09
C LYS A 206 -31.62 10.16 -21.28
N GLU A 207 -31.53 10.22 -19.95
CA GLU A 207 -32.70 10.55 -19.13
C GLU A 207 -32.30 11.54 -18.02
N GLU A 208 -32.10 12.80 -18.42
CA GLU A 208 -32.31 13.97 -17.55
C GLU A 208 -32.67 15.17 -18.41
N LYS A 209 -33.98 15.32 -18.61
CA LYS A 209 -34.63 16.63 -18.79
C LYS A 209 -36.00 16.62 -18.10
#